data_ce4ac4e990b494b19c98668962ede0d2
#
_entry.id   ce4ac4e990b494b19c98668962ede0d2
#
_cell.length_a   1.000
_cell.length_b   1.000
_cell.length_c   1.000
_cell.angle_alpha   90.00
_cell.angle_beta   90.00
_cell.angle_gamma   90.00
#
_symmetry.space_group_name_H-M   'P 1'
#
loop_
_entity.id
_entity.type
_entity.pdbx_description
1 polymer ?
#
loop_
_entity_poly.entity_id
_entity_poly.type
_entity_poly.pdbx_seq_one_letter_code
_entity_poly.pdbx_strand_id
1 'polypeptide(L)'
;MFLIKNKINIYLYFFFLLFILVFIKFSTTIVFADNYTVKNIKIKEQYDINFNKDKVINKGFKKGFKTLIFRIVESKDKNLFKNVPSNKINSLIDNFSITNEKFVDNNYEVDFEVKFDKEKLLSFIRGKNVISSVPKDTDVLFIPILIDTQSNEIKFFDQNYFYNNWNNVNKNYFLLNYNLPDENIENFRLFQRIKNNIENNDLSEITNKYNFENIFVVIFYKNKKNLQIFSKISFSNSNFKFNLNQKNINYEDNKTLDQIILNLKNLYEDKWKLINKINTSITIPIKISIKNSNFITSDKLENILNQSDFVYEYEIEKMNSEEIIYKIIYNNNPEKFLNTLKVNDININSSSDIWNIE
;
A
#
# COMPACT_ATOMS: atom_id res chain seq x y z
N MET A 1 53.55 15.86 34.84
CA MET A 1 52.45 16.78 34.50
C MET A 1 51.90 16.59 33.07
N PHE A 2 52.69 16.18 32.08
CA PHE A 2 52.26 15.96 30.68
C PHE A 2 51.35 14.72 30.45
N LEU A 3 51.51 13.66 31.23
CA LEU A 3 50.77 12.38 31.09
C LEU A 3 49.33 12.45 31.62
N ILE A 4 49.01 13.37 32.50
CA ILE A 4 47.64 13.57 33.05
C ILE A 4 46.77 14.35 32.09
N LYS A 5 47.34 15.31 31.37
CA LYS A 5 46.62 16.15 30.38
C LYS A 5 46.11 15.35 29.18
N ASN A 6 46.87 14.32 28.74
CA ASN A 6 46.43 13.45 27.62
C ASN A 6 45.31 12.48 28.02
N LYS A 7 45.26 12.00 29.27
CA LYS A 7 44.17 11.13 29.71
C LYS A 7 42.85 11.87 29.83
N ILE A 8 42.85 13.13 30.29
CA ILE A 8 41.65 13.97 30.40
C ILE A 8 41.06 14.23 29.00
N ASN A 9 41.90 14.49 28.02
CA ASN A 9 41.42 14.68 26.62
C ASN A 9 40.79 13.40 26.04
N ILE A 10 41.32 12.22 26.32
CA ILE A 10 40.75 10.95 25.83
C ILE A 10 39.39 10.70 26.45
N TYR A 11 39.18 10.96 27.74
CA TYR A 11 37.88 10.82 28.39
C TYR A 11 36.87 11.84 27.85
N LEU A 12 37.30 13.08 27.52
CA LEU A 12 36.47 14.12 26.93
C LEU A 12 36.01 13.73 25.52
N TYR A 13 36.91 13.17 24.70
CA TYR A 13 36.57 12.63 23.36
C TYR A 13 35.62 11.46 23.45
N PHE A 14 35.80 10.55 24.37
CA PHE A 14 34.92 9.39 24.59
C PHE A 14 33.56 9.82 25.06
N PHE A 15 33.45 10.82 25.95
CA PHE A 15 32.22 11.39 26.42
C PHE A 15 31.46 12.14 25.30
N PHE A 16 32.20 12.87 24.47
CA PHE A 16 31.63 13.55 23.29
C PHE A 16 31.13 12.59 22.21
N LEU A 17 31.86 11.48 21.99
CA LEU A 17 31.44 10.41 21.09
C LEU A 17 30.19 9.68 21.60
N LEU A 18 30.13 9.42 22.90
CA LEU A 18 28.97 8.82 23.56
C LEU A 18 27.75 9.76 23.50
N PHE A 19 27.96 11.05 23.66
CA PHE A 19 26.91 12.08 23.52
C PHE A 19 26.36 12.17 22.10
N ILE A 20 27.22 12.09 21.08
CA ILE A 20 26.82 12.03 19.66
C ILE A 20 26.02 10.76 19.38
N LEU A 21 26.45 9.60 19.90
CA LEU A 21 25.74 8.33 19.74
C LEU A 21 24.33 8.34 20.39
N VAL A 22 24.20 8.99 21.54
CA VAL A 22 22.89 9.19 22.19
C VAL A 22 22.01 10.13 21.37
N PHE A 23 22.56 11.22 20.82
CA PHE A 23 21.79 12.15 19.96
C PHE A 23 21.35 11.49 18.64
N ILE A 24 22.16 10.61 18.03
CA ILE A 24 21.77 9.88 16.81
C ILE A 24 20.59 8.94 17.09
N LYS A 25 20.52 8.34 18.28
CA LYS A 25 19.37 7.50 18.66
C LYS A 25 18.06 8.29 18.92
N PHE A 26 18.15 9.55 19.28
CA PHE A 26 16.97 10.41 19.48
C PHE A 26 16.40 11.03 18.21
N SER A 27 17.10 10.92 17.06
CA SER A 27 16.70 11.56 15.80
C SER A 27 15.92 10.66 14.86
N THR A 28 15.55 9.44 15.24
CA THR A 28 14.61 8.64 14.47
C THR A 28 13.18 9.14 14.75
N THR A 29 12.84 10.29 14.18
CA THR A 29 11.44 10.62 13.97
C THR A 29 10.90 9.56 13.05
N ILE A 30 10.06 8.67 13.56
CA ILE A 30 9.27 7.77 12.75
C ILE A 30 8.37 8.68 11.92
N VAL A 31 8.76 8.92 10.67
CA VAL A 31 7.91 9.61 9.70
C VAL A 31 6.81 8.62 9.37
N PHE A 32 5.67 8.78 10.01
CA PHE A 32 4.47 8.03 9.66
C PHE A 32 4.11 8.37 8.22
N ALA A 33 4.05 7.39 7.36
CA ALA A 33 3.50 7.53 6.03
C ALA A 33 2.02 7.91 6.21
N ASP A 34 1.68 9.17 5.97
CA ASP A 34 0.30 9.62 5.95
C ASP A 34 -0.37 9.03 4.71
N ASN A 35 -1.10 7.95 4.90
CA ASN A 35 -1.70 7.15 3.84
C ASN A 35 -2.68 7.95 2.96
N TYR A 36 -3.21 9.09 3.45
CA TYR A 36 -4.14 9.96 2.71
C TYR A 36 -3.45 11.13 2.03
N THR A 37 -2.14 11.08 1.90
CA THR A 37 -1.32 12.06 1.19
C THR A 37 -0.97 11.56 -0.22
N VAL A 38 -1.23 12.38 -1.23
CA VAL A 38 -0.81 12.12 -2.61
C VAL A 38 0.38 13.02 -2.93
N LYS A 39 1.52 12.40 -3.21
CA LYS A 39 2.78 13.07 -3.54
C LYS A 39 3.04 13.10 -5.06
N ASN A 40 3.98 13.94 -5.47
CA ASN A 40 4.47 14.03 -6.84
C ASN A 40 3.36 14.31 -7.88
N ILE A 41 2.41 15.17 -7.54
CA ILE A 41 1.34 15.60 -8.44
C ILE A 41 1.89 16.67 -9.39
N LYS A 42 2.34 16.27 -10.57
CA LYS A 42 2.92 17.19 -11.55
C LYS A 42 1.86 17.88 -12.37
N ILE A 43 1.90 19.21 -12.42
CA ILE A 43 1.09 20.05 -13.30
C ILE A 43 2.04 20.89 -14.16
N LYS A 44 1.73 20.94 -15.44
CA LYS A 44 2.37 21.82 -16.43
C LYS A 44 1.30 22.66 -17.10
N GLU A 45 1.47 23.97 -17.12
CA GLU A 45 0.53 24.93 -17.70
C GLU A 45 1.30 25.98 -18.50
N GLN A 46 0.72 26.46 -19.58
CA GLN A 46 1.31 27.56 -20.33
C GLN A 46 1.31 28.84 -19.48
N TYR A 47 2.44 29.53 -19.44
CA TYR A 47 2.58 30.81 -18.76
C TYR A 47 2.40 31.95 -19.78
N ASP A 48 1.18 32.48 -19.84
CA ASP A 48 0.78 33.56 -20.70
C ASP A 48 -0.01 34.64 -19.93
N ILE A 49 -0.53 35.63 -20.64
CA ILE A 49 -1.30 36.75 -20.03
C ILE A 49 -2.56 36.28 -19.29
N ASN A 50 -3.08 35.10 -19.58
CA ASN A 50 -4.24 34.49 -18.94
C ASN A 50 -3.86 33.51 -17.83
N PHE A 51 -2.58 33.40 -17.49
CA PHE A 51 -2.12 32.50 -16.44
C PHE A 51 -2.77 32.83 -15.10
N ASN A 52 -3.25 31.81 -14.44
CA ASN A 52 -3.86 31.95 -13.13
C ASN A 52 -3.39 30.80 -12.21
N LYS A 53 -2.64 31.16 -11.20
CA LYS A 53 -2.05 30.21 -10.24
C LYS A 53 -3.13 29.40 -9.49
N ASP A 54 -4.27 30.02 -9.14
CA ASP A 54 -5.36 29.33 -8.45
C ASP A 54 -6.00 28.23 -9.32
N LYS A 55 -6.07 28.46 -10.64
CA LYS A 55 -6.53 27.41 -11.58
C LYS A 55 -5.55 26.22 -11.58
N VAL A 56 -4.25 26.50 -11.52
CA VAL A 56 -3.22 25.44 -11.48
C VAL A 56 -3.30 24.66 -10.18
N ILE A 57 -3.46 25.34 -9.04
CA ILE A 57 -3.66 24.71 -7.73
C ILE A 57 -4.90 23.80 -7.77
N ASN A 58 -6.03 24.32 -8.26
CA ASN A 58 -7.25 23.51 -8.38
C ASN A 58 -7.10 22.31 -9.32
N LYS A 59 -6.28 22.41 -10.39
CA LYS A 59 -5.92 21.25 -11.22
C LYS A 59 -5.11 20.22 -10.42
N GLY A 60 -4.16 20.67 -9.60
CA GLY A 60 -3.39 19.84 -8.67
C GLY A 60 -4.30 19.08 -7.70
N PHE A 61 -5.23 19.78 -7.06
CA PHE A 61 -6.21 19.20 -6.14
C PHE A 61 -7.10 18.16 -6.79
N LYS A 62 -7.64 18.44 -7.98
CA LYS A 62 -8.44 17.48 -8.75
C LYS A 62 -7.64 16.23 -9.13
N LYS A 63 -6.38 16.40 -9.53
CA LYS A 63 -5.51 15.28 -9.89
C LYS A 63 -5.16 14.44 -8.65
N GLY A 64 -4.83 15.08 -7.53
CA GLY A 64 -4.61 14.43 -6.23
C GLY A 64 -5.84 13.66 -5.77
N PHE A 65 -7.01 14.30 -5.75
CA PHE A 65 -8.28 13.66 -5.40
C PHE A 65 -8.56 12.43 -6.26
N LYS A 66 -8.45 12.55 -7.59
CA LYS A 66 -8.66 11.44 -8.52
C LYS A 66 -7.68 10.28 -8.24
N THR A 67 -6.42 10.60 -7.99
CA THR A 67 -5.40 9.59 -7.66
C THR A 67 -5.75 8.86 -6.38
N LEU A 68 -6.09 9.58 -5.31
CA LEU A 68 -6.46 8.98 -4.03
C LEU A 68 -7.74 8.12 -4.13
N ILE A 69 -8.79 8.64 -4.76
CA ILE A 69 -10.01 7.86 -5.00
C ILE A 69 -9.69 6.56 -5.76
N PHE A 70 -8.84 6.62 -6.78
CA PHE A 70 -8.49 5.42 -7.56
C PHE A 70 -7.63 4.42 -6.77
N ARG A 71 -6.92 4.88 -5.74
CA ARG A 71 -6.21 4.01 -4.79
C ARG A 71 -7.17 3.26 -3.87
N ILE A 72 -8.23 3.91 -3.37
CA ILE A 72 -9.05 3.38 -2.28
C ILE A 72 -10.43 2.87 -2.69
N VAL A 73 -10.88 3.15 -3.92
CA VAL A 73 -12.20 2.75 -4.42
C VAL A 73 -12.05 1.66 -5.50
N GLU A 74 -12.89 0.62 -5.45
CA GLU A 74 -12.92 -0.44 -6.47
C GLU A 74 -13.22 0.14 -7.86
N SER A 75 -12.72 -0.54 -8.90
CA SER A 75 -12.82 -0.06 -10.29
C SER A 75 -14.26 0.16 -10.76
N LYS A 76 -15.21 -0.62 -10.26
CA LYS A 76 -16.65 -0.49 -10.59
C LYS A 76 -17.25 0.83 -10.13
N ASP A 77 -16.75 1.41 -9.02
CA ASP A 77 -17.33 2.58 -8.38
C ASP A 77 -16.60 3.89 -8.74
N LYS A 78 -15.45 3.84 -9.43
CA LYS A 78 -14.63 5.01 -9.78
C LYS A 78 -15.40 6.07 -10.57
N ASN A 79 -16.39 5.66 -11.37
CA ASN A 79 -17.20 6.58 -12.19
C ASN A 79 -18.03 7.55 -11.35
N LEU A 80 -18.44 7.18 -10.14
CA LEU A 80 -19.21 8.01 -9.22
C LEU A 80 -18.46 9.26 -8.75
N PHE A 81 -17.14 9.28 -8.94
CA PHE A 81 -16.25 10.36 -8.49
C PHE A 81 -15.64 11.19 -9.63
N LYS A 82 -16.03 10.95 -10.88
CA LYS A 82 -15.46 11.68 -12.03
C LYS A 82 -15.79 13.18 -12.02
N ASN A 83 -17.00 13.53 -11.61
CA ASN A 83 -17.55 14.88 -11.72
C ASN A 83 -17.78 15.54 -10.35
N VAL A 84 -16.82 15.38 -9.43
CA VAL A 84 -16.90 16.06 -8.12
C VAL A 84 -16.51 17.53 -8.30
N PRO A 85 -17.35 18.49 -7.85
CA PRO A 85 -17.04 19.91 -7.96
C PRO A 85 -15.80 20.33 -7.18
N SER A 86 -15.07 21.34 -7.67
CA SER A 86 -13.81 21.80 -7.05
C SER A 86 -14.00 22.25 -5.60
N ASN A 87 -15.08 22.98 -5.29
CA ASN A 87 -15.36 23.41 -3.91
C ASN A 87 -15.52 22.23 -2.95
N LYS A 88 -16.14 21.12 -3.42
CA LYS A 88 -16.24 19.91 -2.60
C LYS A 88 -14.88 19.26 -2.42
N ILE A 89 -14.05 19.16 -3.47
CA ILE A 89 -12.69 18.61 -3.36
C ILE A 89 -11.86 19.44 -2.35
N ASN A 90 -11.92 20.78 -2.48
CA ASN A 90 -11.18 21.68 -1.59
C ASN A 90 -11.58 21.50 -0.12
N SER A 91 -12.88 21.23 0.16
CA SER A 91 -13.35 20.98 1.53
C SER A 91 -12.87 19.66 2.14
N LEU A 92 -12.33 18.75 1.32
CA LEU A 92 -11.77 17.47 1.75
C LEU A 92 -10.25 17.53 2.00
N ILE A 93 -9.59 18.64 1.63
CA ILE A 93 -8.15 18.81 1.80
C ILE A 93 -7.87 19.31 3.22
N ASP A 94 -6.94 18.66 3.88
CA ASP A 94 -6.38 19.09 5.17
C ASP A 94 -5.32 20.18 4.95
N ASN A 95 -4.29 19.83 4.18
CA ASN A 95 -3.24 20.76 3.78
C ASN A 95 -2.62 20.35 2.43
N PHE A 96 -1.79 21.24 1.87
CA PHE A 96 -1.00 20.95 0.71
C PHE A 96 0.33 21.70 0.74
N SER A 97 1.31 21.20 0.02
CA SER A 97 2.59 21.88 -0.21
C SER A 97 2.97 21.87 -1.69
N ILE A 98 3.74 22.88 -2.07
CA ILE A 98 4.41 22.97 -3.37
C ILE A 98 5.85 22.52 -3.13
N THR A 99 6.24 21.40 -3.73
CA THR A 99 7.57 20.79 -3.52
C THR A 99 8.59 21.19 -4.56
N ASN A 100 8.13 21.59 -5.76
CA ASN A 100 8.96 22.06 -6.84
C ASN A 100 8.15 23.04 -7.68
N GLU A 101 8.72 24.21 -7.96
CA GLU A 101 8.08 25.27 -8.78
C GLU A 101 9.11 25.87 -9.69
N LYS A 102 8.85 25.90 -11.01
CA LYS A 102 9.76 26.46 -12.00
C LYS A 102 9.05 27.00 -13.23
N PHE A 103 9.72 27.92 -13.89
CA PHE A 103 9.30 28.49 -15.16
C PHE A 103 10.32 28.08 -16.23
N VAL A 104 9.89 27.31 -17.21
CA VAL A 104 10.74 26.78 -18.29
C VAL A 104 10.01 26.88 -19.62
N ASP A 105 10.63 27.48 -20.64
CA ASP A 105 10.12 27.56 -22.01
C ASP A 105 8.64 28.02 -22.07
N ASN A 106 8.32 29.15 -21.44
CA ASN A 106 6.97 29.70 -21.33
C ASN A 106 5.95 28.75 -20.67
N ASN A 107 6.41 27.76 -19.91
CA ASN A 107 5.57 26.92 -19.12
C ASN A 107 5.85 27.11 -17.62
N TYR A 108 4.78 27.11 -16.84
CA TYR A 108 4.82 26.97 -15.41
C TYR A 108 4.69 25.48 -15.06
N GLU A 109 5.72 24.93 -14.43
CA GLU A 109 5.75 23.56 -13.97
C GLU A 109 5.80 23.53 -12.46
N VAL A 110 4.94 22.71 -11.84
CA VAL A 110 4.82 22.64 -10.40
C VAL A 110 4.49 21.22 -9.94
N ASP A 111 5.12 20.80 -8.85
CA ASP A 111 4.84 19.55 -8.15
C ASP A 111 4.11 19.85 -6.84
N PHE A 112 3.00 19.15 -6.61
CA PHE A 112 2.21 19.26 -5.38
C PHE A 112 2.31 17.98 -4.56
N GLU A 113 2.24 18.17 -3.25
CA GLU A 113 1.84 17.16 -2.28
C GLU A 113 0.53 17.62 -1.65
N VAL A 114 -0.51 16.77 -1.67
CA VAL A 114 -1.85 17.11 -1.16
C VAL A 114 -2.25 16.07 -0.14
N LYS A 115 -2.49 16.53 1.09
CA LYS A 115 -3.02 15.73 2.19
C LYS A 115 -4.51 15.93 2.30
N PHE A 116 -5.25 14.82 2.34
CA PHE A 116 -6.69 14.82 2.51
C PHE A 116 -7.07 14.50 3.97
N ASP A 117 -8.09 15.17 4.47
CA ASP A 117 -8.70 14.88 5.75
C ASP A 117 -9.41 13.50 5.65
N LYS A 118 -8.88 12.53 6.38
CA LYS A 118 -9.32 11.14 6.36
C LYS A 118 -10.82 11.02 6.66
N GLU A 119 -11.28 11.67 7.72
CA GLU A 119 -12.68 11.55 8.18
C GLU A 119 -13.66 12.16 7.18
N LYS A 120 -13.38 13.37 6.71
CA LYS A 120 -14.19 14.04 5.70
C LYS A 120 -14.24 13.26 4.39
N LEU A 121 -13.09 12.71 3.95
CA LEU A 121 -12.99 11.91 2.73
C LEU A 121 -13.78 10.61 2.85
N LEU A 122 -13.58 9.84 3.92
CA LEU A 122 -14.30 8.59 4.13
C LEU A 122 -15.81 8.81 4.30
N SER A 123 -16.22 9.87 5.00
CA SER A 123 -17.62 10.27 5.11
C SER A 123 -18.22 10.64 3.75
N PHE A 124 -17.47 11.36 2.90
CA PHE A 124 -17.91 11.71 1.55
C PHE A 124 -18.09 10.47 0.66
N ILE A 125 -17.16 9.50 0.73
CA ILE A 125 -17.23 8.23 -0.02
C ILE A 125 -18.45 7.41 0.44
N ARG A 126 -18.63 7.28 1.75
CA ARG A 126 -19.78 6.60 2.35
C ARG A 126 -21.10 7.23 1.95
N GLY A 127 -21.17 8.57 1.88
CA GLY A 127 -22.36 9.30 1.41
C GLY A 127 -22.75 8.98 -0.04
N LYS A 128 -21.86 8.33 -0.81
CA LYS A 128 -22.17 7.79 -2.14
C LYS A 128 -22.46 6.28 -2.13
N ASN A 129 -22.66 5.68 -0.96
CA ASN A 129 -22.85 4.23 -0.75
C ASN A 129 -21.69 3.38 -1.30
N VAL A 130 -20.46 3.91 -1.24
CA VAL A 130 -19.24 3.22 -1.67
C VAL A 130 -18.38 2.87 -0.46
N ILE A 131 -17.85 1.65 -0.45
CA ILE A 131 -16.91 1.20 0.57
C ILE A 131 -15.50 1.49 0.05
N SER A 132 -14.70 2.17 0.85
CA SER A 132 -13.28 2.42 0.57
C SER A 132 -12.38 1.36 1.21
N SER A 133 -11.15 1.28 0.72
CA SER A 133 -10.07 0.49 1.32
C SER A 133 -9.00 1.42 1.90
N VAL A 134 -8.07 0.83 2.64
CA VAL A 134 -6.86 1.51 3.11
C VAL A 134 -5.93 1.77 1.92
N PRO A 135 -5.39 2.99 1.73
CA PRO A 135 -4.43 3.31 0.67
C PRO A 135 -2.98 2.90 1.06
N LYS A 136 -2.77 1.60 1.30
CA LYS A 136 -1.48 1.05 1.73
C LYS A 136 -0.76 0.38 0.56
N ASP A 137 0.44 0.88 0.24
CA ASP A 137 1.33 0.24 -0.72
C ASP A 137 1.77 -1.14 -0.21
N THR A 138 1.87 -2.11 -1.11
CA THR A 138 2.13 -3.50 -0.75
C THR A 138 3.01 -4.17 -1.79
N ASP A 139 4.07 -4.82 -1.31
CA ASP A 139 4.97 -5.58 -2.16
C ASP A 139 4.43 -6.97 -2.44
N VAL A 140 4.59 -7.41 -3.67
CA VAL A 140 4.11 -8.69 -4.20
C VAL A 140 5.23 -9.37 -4.97
N LEU A 141 5.49 -10.65 -4.71
CA LEU A 141 6.25 -11.49 -5.61
C LEU A 141 5.33 -11.91 -6.77
N PHE A 142 5.63 -11.45 -7.98
CA PHE A 142 4.84 -11.72 -9.17
C PHE A 142 5.58 -12.67 -10.10
N ILE A 143 5.01 -13.85 -10.32
CA ILE A 143 5.59 -14.94 -11.13
C ILE A 143 4.75 -15.11 -12.40
N PRO A 144 5.07 -14.40 -13.51
CA PRO A 144 4.39 -14.57 -14.79
C PRO A 144 5.02 -15.71 -15.59
N ILE A 145 4.22 -16.66 -16.00
CA ILE A 145 4.65 -17.84 -16.78
C ILE A 145 3.89 -17.85 -18.10
N LEU A 146 4.58 -17.83 -19.22
CA LEU A 146 3.96 -17.91 -20.55
C LEU A 146 4.20 -19.29 -21.16
N ILE A 147 3.12 -19.98 -21.48
CA ILE A 147 3.15 -21.31 -22.13
C ILE A 147 2.54 -21.18 -23.53
N ASP A 148 3.33 -21.49 -24.56
CA ASP A 148 2.82 -21.65 -25.91
C ASP A 148 2.30 -23.10 -26.03
N THR A 149 0.97 -23.26 -26.08
CA THR A 149 0.32 -24.57 -26.08
C THR A 149 0.46 -25.30 -27.41
N GLN A 150 0.88 -24.60 -28.48
CA GLN A 150 1.09 -25.25 -29.80
C GLN A 150 2.46 -25.95 -29.86
N SER A 151 3.52 -25.28 -29.41
CA SER A 151 4.86 -25.83 -29.31
C SER A 151 5.09 -26.62 -28.02
N ASN A 152 4.17 -26.49 -27.05
CA ASN A 152 4.30 -27.00 -25.70
C ASN A 152 5.57 -26.47 -25.02
N GLU A 153 5.92 -25.21 -25.24
CA GLU A 153 7.10 -24.55 -24.67
C GLU A 153 6.73 -23.50 -23.60
N ILE A 154 7.51 -23.45 -22.56
CA ILE A 154 7.47 -22.31 -21.63
C ILE A 154 8.40 -21.23 -22.18
N LYS A 155 7.87 -20.02 -22.31
CA LYS A 155 8.64 -18.82 -22.66
C LYS A 155 9.03 -18.10 -21.36
N PHE A 156 10.32 -17.96 -21.14
CA PHE A 156 10.87 -17.37 -19.93
C PHE A 156 11.40 -15.99 -20.19
N PHE A 157 11.52 -15.22 -19.14
CA PHE A 157 12.23 -13.95 -19.02
C PHE A 157 12.12 -13.07 -20.29
N ASP A 158 13.18 -12.94 -21.04
CA ASP A 158 13.27 -12.14 -22.27
C ASP A 158 12.25 -12.57 -23.35
N GLN A 159 11.88 -13.85 -23.40
CA GLN A 159 10.90 -14.37 -24.32
C GLN A 159 9.45 -14.22 -23.82
N ASN A 160 9.27 -13.77 -22.60
CA ASN A 160 7.96 -13.57 -21.98
C ASN A 160 7.60 -12.08 -21.94
N TYR A 161 6.70 -11.67 -22.84
CA TYR A 161 6.24 -10.27 -22.88
C TYR A 161 5.73 -9.76 -21.54
N PHE A 162 4.97 -10.58 -20.80
CA PHE A 162 4.40 -10.20 -19.52
C PHE A 162 5.45 -10.03 -18.43
N TYR A 163 6.54 -10.78 -18.47
CA TYR A 163 7.68 -10.59 -17.59
C TYR A 163 8.36 -9.23 -17.87
N ASN A 164 8.72 -8.98 -19.14
CA ASN A 164 9.49 -7.81 -19.54
C ASN A 164 8.73 -6.49 -19.38
N ASN A 165 7.41 -6.50 -19.60
CA ASN A 165 6.62 -5.27 -19.67
C ASN A 165 5.68 -5.06 -18.49
N TRP A 166 5.62 -5.99 -17.53
CA TRP A 166 4.71 -5.86 -16.40
C TRP A 166 4.89 -4.54 -15.66
N ASN A 167 6.11 -4.20 -15.28
CA ASN A 167 6.40 -2.98 -14.52
C ASN A 167 6.41 -1.71 -15.37
N ASN A 168 6.52 -1.81 -16.70
CA ASN A 168 6.43 -0.67 -17.61
C ASN A 168 4.99 -0.15 -17.72
N VAL A 169 4.01 -1.03 -17.63
CA VAL A 169 2.57 -0.68 -17.61
C VAL A 169 2.17 -0.30 -16.20
N ASN A 170 2.39 0.94 -15.81
CA ASN A 170 2.12 1.42 -14.45
C ASN A 170 1.20 2.65 -14.42
N LYS A 171 0.52 2.86 -13.30
CA LYS A 171 -0.29 4.03 -12.98
C LYS A 171 0.02 4.49 -11.55
N ASN A 172 0.04 5.79 -11.33
CA ASN A 172 0.35 6.42 -10.05
C ASN A 172 -0.67 6.13 -8.92
N TYR A 173 -1.75 5.44 -9.24
CA TYR A 173 -2.77 5.03 -8.29
C TYR A 173 -2.73 3.53 -7.96
N PHE A 174 -1.81 2.75 -8.53
CA PHE A 174 -1.61 1.37 -8.12
C PHE A 174 -0.89 1.30 -6.78
N LEU A 175 -1.35 0.40 -5.92
CA LEU A 175 -0.82 0.15 -4.58
C LEU A 175 0.06 -1.10 -4.53
N LEU A 176 -0.08 -1.99 -5.51
CA LEU A 176 0.71 -3.22 -5.59
C LEU A 176 2.01 -2.97 -6.33
N ASN A 177 3.13 -3.19 -5.64
CA ASN A 177 4.48 -3.13 -6.18
C ASN A 177 4.92 -4.55 -6.56
N TYR A 178 5.13 -4.79 -7.85
CA TYR A 178 5.41 -6.12 -8.37
C TYR A 178 6.92 -6.38 -8.45
N ASN A 179 7.40 -7.33 -7.66
CA ASN A 179 8.77 -7.83 -7.70
C ASN A 179 8.79 -9.12 -8.52
N LEU A 180 9.61 -9.18 -9.55
CA LEU A 180 9.74 -10.32 -10.45
C LEU A 180 10.88 -11.23 -9.98
N PRO A 181 10.77 -12.56 -10.12
CA PRO A 181 11.89 -13.46 -9.83
C PRO A 181 13.07 -13.19 -10.79
N ASP A 182 14.29 -13.38 -10.26
CA ASP A 182 15.50 -13.15 -11.04
C ASP A 182 15.65 -14.10 -12.22
N GLU A 183 16.22 -13.60 -13.31
CA GLU A 183 16.63 -14.39 -14.47
C GLU A 183 17.87 -15.22 -14.15
N ASN A 184 17.66 -16.46 -13.73
CA ASN A 184 18.76 -17.38 -13.42
C ASN A 184 18.44 -18.81 -13.86
N ILE A 185 19.50 -19.63 -13.99
CA ILE A 185 19.42 -21.03 -14.45
C ILE A 185 18.60 -21.90 -13.48
N GLU A 186 18.65 -21.61 -12.19
CA GLU A 186 17.90 -22.40 -11.18
C GLU A 186 16.40 -22.22 -11.37
N ASN A 187 15.93 -20.98 -11.46
CA ASN A 187 14.53 -20.67 -11.70
C ASN A 187 14.05 -21.24 -13.04
N PHE A 188 14.90 -21.15 -14.09
CA PHE A 188 14.62 -21.77 -15.37
C PHE A 188 14.41 -23.29 -15.26
N ARG A 189 15.35 -24.01 -14.61
CA ARG A 189 15.26 -25.46 -14.42
C ARG A 189 14.03 -25.87 -13.61
N LEU A 190 13.69 -25.10 -12.61
CA LEU A 190 12.52 -25.35 -11.79
C LEU A 190 11.24 -25.25 -12.62
N PHE A 191 11.04 -24.18 -13.37
CA PHE A 191 9.88 -24.03 -14.24
C PHE A 191 9.77 -25.13 -15.28
N GLN A 192 10.89 -25.56 -15.87
CA GLN A 192 10.90 -26.69 -16.81
C GLN A 192 10.44 -27.98 -16.14
N ARG A 193 10.86 -28.24 -14.91
CA ARG A 193 10.50 -29.46 -14.16
C ARG A 193 9.01 -29.55 -13.86
N ILE A 194 8.40 -28.41 -13.47
CA ILE A 194 6.99 -28.35 -13.07
C ILE A 194 6.00 -28.12 -14.21
N LYS A 195 6.48 -27.93 -15.43
CA LYS A 195 5.72 -27.54 -16.63
C LYS A 195 4.38 -28.30 -16.82
N ASN A 196 4.39 -29.62 -16.65
CA ASN A 196 3.23 -30.45 -16.96
C ASN A 196 2.08 -30.34 -15.95
N ASN A 197 2.31 -29.75 -14.77
CA ASN A 197 1.29 -29.59 -13.74
C ASN A 197 1.50 -28.28 -12.95
N ILE A 198 1.82 -27.22 -13.66
CA ILE A 198 2.26 -25.95 -13.06
C ILE A 198 1.19 -25.27 -12.17
N GLU A 199 -0.09 -25.46 -12.48
CA GLU A 199 -1.20 -24.89 -11.68
C GLU A 199 -1.31 -25.50 -10.28
N ASN A 200 -0.93 -26.77 -10.12
CA ASN A 200 -1.05 -27.53 -8.89
C ASN A 200 0.28 -27.76 -8.18
N ASN A 201 1.40 -27.48 -8.86
CA ASN A 201 2.71 -27.67 -8.27
C ASN A 201 3.00 -26.62 -7.17
N ASP A 202 3.75 -27.07 -6.21
CA ASP A 202 4.31 -26.21 -5.17
C ASP A 202 5.48 -25.39 -5.73
N LEU A 203 5.37 -24.08 -5.64
CA LEU A 203 6.42 -23.12 -6.03
C LEU A 203 7.26 -22.66 -4.85
N SER A 204 7.20 -23.37 -3.72
CA SER A 204 7.92 -23.01 -2.49
C SER A 204 9.43 -22.88 -2.70
N GLU A 205 10.02 -23.68 -3.60
CA GLU A 205 11.45 -23.57 -3.95
C GLU A 205 11.82 -22.19 -4.54
N ILE A 206 10.88 -21.51 -5.22
CA ILE A 206 11.07 -20.15 -5.70
C ILE A 206 10.67 -19.17 -4.62
N THR A 207 9.45 -19.30 -4.08
CA THR A 207 8.85 -18.30 -3.21
C THR A 207 9.62 -18.12 -1.93
N ASN A 208 10.18 -19.18 -1.35
CA ASN A 208 10.99 -19.11 -0.12
C ASN A 208 12.31 -18.36 -0.28
N LYS A 209 12.81 -18.22 -1.53
CA LYS A 209 14.04 -17.44 -1.78
C LYS A 209 13.82 -15.94 -1.61
N TYR A 210 12.59 -15.44 -1.80
CA TYR A 210 12.29 -14.02 -1.89
C TYR A 210 11.61 -13.45 -0.65
N ASN A 211 11.16 -14.28 0.29
CA ASN A 211 10.56 -13.89 1.58
C ASN A 211 9.42 -12.85 1.45
N PHE A 212 8.51 -13.05 0.49
CA PHE A 212 7.32 -12.23 0.32
C PHE A 212 6.09 -12.91 0.95
N GLU A 213 5.28 -12.12 1.65
CA GLU A 213 3.99 -12.59 2.19
C GLU A 213 2.89 -12.69 1.12
N ASN A 214 3.01 -11.85 0.08
CA ASN A 214 2.04 -11.78 -1.00
C ASN A 214 2.65 -12.35 -2.28
N ILE A 215 2.02 -13.39 -2.83
CA ILE A 215 2.58 -14.14 -3.95
C ILE A 215 1.52 -14.32 -5.03
N PHE A 216 1.83 -13.85 -6.24
CA PHE A 216 0.95 -13.96 -7.39
C PHE A 216 1.60 -14.85 -8.46
N VAL A 217 1.00 -15.99 -8.74
CA VAL A 217 1.39 -16.87 -9.84
C VAL A 217 0.38 -16.71 -10.94
N VAL A 218 0.83 -16.27 -12.11
CA VAL A 218 -0.03 -16.01 -13.25
C VAL A 218 0.49 -16.77 -14.47
N ILE A 219 -0.33 -17.69 -14.98
CA ILE A 219 0.02 -18.51 -16.11
C ILE A 219 -0.77 -18.02 -17.32
N PHE A 220 -0.06 -17.69 -18.37
CA PHE A 220 -0.58 -17.25 -19.65
C PHE A 220 -0.46 -18.41 -20.65
N TYR A 221 -1.58 -19.02 -21.01
CA TYR A 221 -1.63 -20.07 -22.03
C TYR A 221 -1.96 -19.45 -23.38
N LYS A 222 -0.95 -19.32 -24.23
CA LYS A 222 -1.09 -18.84 -25.60
C LYS A 222 -1.48 -19.99 -26.53
N ASN A 223 -2.62 -19.85 -27.22
CA ASN A 223 -3.06 -20.78 -28.23
C ASN A 223 -3.52 -20.04 -29.50
N LYS A 224 -2.70 -19.97 -30.53
CA LYS A 224 -2.95 -19.16 -31.74
C LYS A 224 -3.26 -17.72 -31.36
N LYS A 225 -4.50 -17.27 -31.61
CA LYS A 225 -4.99 -15.92 -31.26
C LYS A 225 -5.76 -15.88 -29.94
N ASN A 226 -5.74 -16.94 -29.15
CA ASN A 226 -6.43 -17.01 -27.87
C ASN A 226 -5.42 -17.00 -26.73
N LEU A 227 -5.74 -16.30 -25.65
CA LEU A 227 -4.97 -16.27 -24.43
C LEU A 227 -5.86 -16.64 -23.25
N GLN A 228 -5.58 -17.79 -22.63
CA GLN A 228 -6.17 -18.16 -21.36
C GLN A 228 -5.22 -17.74 -20.24
N ILE A 229 -5.74 -17.11 -19.20
CA ILE A 229 -4.96 -16.60 -18.09
C ILE A 229 -5.47 -17.25 -16.81
N PHE A 230 -4.63 -18.05 -16.18
CA PHE A 230 -4.88 -18.59 -14.85
C PHE A 230 -4.13 -17.77 -13.83
N SER A 231 -4.83 -17.26 -12.79
CA SER A 231 -4.22 -16.49 -11.72
C SER A 231 -4.48 -17.17 -10.37
N LYS A 232 -3.40 -17.42 -9.63
CA LYS A 232 -3.41 -17.84 -8.23
C LYS A 232 -2.77 -16.73 -7.43
N ILE A 233 -3.58 -16.01 -6.64
CA ILE A 233 -3.18 -14.86 -5.88
C ILE A 233 -3.29 -15.19 -4.40
N SER A 234 -2.18 -15.12 -3.69
CA SER A 234 -2.11 -15.28 -2.25
C SER A 234 -1.73 -13.95 -1.62
N PHE A 235 -2.59 -13.43 -0.79
CA PHE A 235 -2.27 -12.43 0.22
C PHE A 235 -2.12 -13.14 1.56
N SER A 236 -1.44 -12.54 2.55
CA SER A 236 -1.16 -13.17 3.84
C SER A 236 -2.34 -13.97 4.44
N ASN A 237 -3.57 -13.45 4.32
CA ASN A 237 -4.77 -14.03 4.93
C ASN A 237 -5.89 -14.38 3.92
N SER A 238 -5.62 -14.35 2.61
CA SER A 238 -6.66 -14.55 1.60
C SER A 238 -6.09 -15.10 0.31
N ASN A 239 -6.78 -16.08 -0.28
CA ASN A 239 -6.38 -16.69 -1.54
C ASN A 239 -7.48 -16.56 -2.59
N PHE A 240 -7.10 -16.21 -3.80
CA PHE A 240 -8.00 -16.13 -4.95
C PHE A 240 -7.45 -16.96 -6.11
N LYS A 241 -8.35 -17.67 -6.79
CA LYS A 241 -8.05 -18.36 -8.05
C LYS A 241 -9.10 -17.97 -9.07
N PHE A 242 -8.71 -17.66 -10.27
CA PHE A 242 -9.63 -17.37 -11.37
C PHE A 242 -8.99 -17.56 -12.74
N ASN A 243 -9.86 -17.81 -13.72
CA ASN A 243 -9.48 -17.96 -15.12
C ASN A 243 -10.12 -16.84 -15.94
N LEU A 244 -9.35 -16.31 -16.87
CA LEU A 244 -9.80 -15.32 -17.85
C LEU A 244 -9.46 -15.84 -19.25
N ASN A 245 -10.38 -15.63 -20.19
CA ASN A 245 -10.17 -16.00 -21.59
C ASN A 245 -10.25 -14.72 -22.45
N GLN A 246 -9.20 -14.48 -23.22
CA GLN A 246 -9.13 -13.42 -24.21
C GLN A 246 -9.07 -14.04 -25.61
N LYS A 247 -9.89 -13.55 -26.52
CA LYS A 247 -9.96 -14.04 -27.91
C LYS A 247 -9.44 -12.98 -28.87
N ASN A 248 -9.01 -13.41 -30.04
CA ASN A 248 -8.54 -12.55 -31.14
C ASN A 248 -7.36 -11.64 -30.75
N ILE A 249 -6.44 -12.15 -29.94
CA ILE A 249 -5.24 -11.43 -29.53
C ILE A 249 -4.26 -11.32 -30.69
N ASN A 250 -3.82 -10.11 -30.98
CA ASN A 250 -2.66 -9.85 -31.79
C ASN A 250 -1.41 -9.77 -30.91
N TYR A 251 -0.58 -10.79 -30.91
CA TYR A 251 0.63 -10.87 -30.08
C TYR A 251 1.79 -10.00 -30.60
N GLU A 252 1.67 -9.44 -31.80
CA GLU A 252 2.64 -8.46 -32.36
C GLU A 252 2.26 -7.03 -32.00
N ASP A 253 1.05 -6.81 -31.52
CA ASP A 253 0.58 -5.51 -31.07
C ASP A 253 0.80 -5.32 -29.55
N ASN A 254 1.88 -4.64 -29.21
CA ASN A 254 2.23 -4.31 -27.83
C ASN A 254 1.10 -3.58 -27.08
N LYS A 255 0.32 -2.75 -27.77
CA LYS A 255 -0.80 -2.02 -27.13
C LYS A 255 -1.88 -2.97 -26.64
N THR A 256 -2.17 -4.01 -27.41
CA THR A 256 -3.12 -5.07 -27.00
C THR A 256 -2.61 -5.80 -25.77
N LEU A 257 -1.33 -6.16 -25.73
CA LEU A 257 -0.72 -6.86 -24.59
C LEU A 257 -0.63 -5.96 -23.36
N ASP A 258 -0.26 -4.69 -23.52
CA ASP A 258 -0.25 -3.72 -22.43
C ASP A 258 -1.65 -3.50 -21.84
N GLN A 259 -2.70 -3.52 -22.68
CA GLN A 259 -4.08 -3.42 -22.18
C GLN A 259 -4.47 -4.66 -21.35
N ILE A 260 -3.99 -5.84 -21.69
CA ILE A 260 -4.18 -7.05 -20.89
C ILE A 260 -3.49 -6.90 -19.53
N ILE A 261 -2.23 -6.44 -19.51
CA ILE A 261 -1.50 -6.16 -18.26
C ILE A 261 -2.29 -5.17 -17.41
N LEU A 262 -2.75 -4.06 -18.00
CA LEU A 262 -3.50 -3.03 -17.29
C LEU A 262 -4.81 -3.57 -16.69
N ASN A 263 -5.52 -4.41 -17.43
CA ASN A 263 -6.76 -5.04 -16.97
C ASN A 263 -6.52 -5.99 -15.80
N LEU A 264 -5.44 -6.80 -15.88
CA LEU A 264 -5.04 -7.70 -14.80
C LEU A 264 -4.62 -6.93 -13.54
N LYS A 265 -3.81 -5.89 -13.70
CA LYS A 265 -3.42 -5.03 -12.57
C LYS A 265 -4.63 -4.41 -11.89
N ASN A 266 -5.59 -3.86 -12.64
CA ASN A 266 -6.83 -3.34 -12.05
C ASN A 266 -7.62 -4.43 -11.29
N LEU A 267 -7.68 -5.66 -11.83
CA LEU A 267 -8.34 -6.77 -11.15
C LEU A 267 -7.62 -7.15 -9.83
N TYR A 268 -6.29 -7.17 -9.84
CA TYR A 268 -5.50 -7.49 -8.65
C TYR A 268 -5.60 -6.39 -7.59
N GLU A 269 -5.57 -5.13 -8.01
CA GLU A 269 -5.85 -3.97 -7.16
C GLU A 269 -7.24 -4.05 -6.52
N ASP A 270 -8.27 -4.46 -7.27
CA ASP A 270 -9.61 -4.62 -6.73
C ASP A 270 -9.68 -5.77 -5.70
N LYS A 271 -8.90 -6.87 -5.89
CA LYS A 271 -8.78 -7.93 -4.87
C LYS A 271 -8.07 -7.45 -3.62
N TRP A 272 -7.00 -6.66 -3.78
CA TRP A 272 -6.32 -6.01 -2.65
C TRP A 272 -7.25 -5.11 -1.86
N LYS A 273 -8.01 -4.25 -2.55
CA LYS A 273 -9.01 -3.36 -1.93
C LYS A 273 -10.09 -4.15 -1.20
N LEU A 274 -10.54 -5.28 -1.77
CA LEU A 274 -11.56 -6.13 -1.16
C LEU A 274 -11.16 -6.64 0.23
N ILE A 275 -9.91 -7.08 0.40
CA ILE A 275 -9.41 -7.60 1.69
C ILE A 275 -9.02 -6.50 2.68
N ASN A 276 -8.82 -5.27 2.19
CA ASN A 276 -8.45 -4.11 3.00
C ASN A 276 -9.58 -3.08 3.11
N LYS A 277 -10.83 -3.52 2.93
CA LYS A 277 -12.01 -2.65 3.09
C LYS A 277 -12.08 -2.06 4.49
N ILE A 278 -12.38 -0.77 4.55
CA ILE A 278 -12.76 -0.07 5.76
C ILE A 278 -14.28 -0.21 5.89
N ASN A 279 -14.74 -1.09 6.75
CA ASN A 279 -16.18 -1.30 6.91
C ASN A 279 -16.77 -0.27 7.87
N THR A 280 -17.03 0.92 7.38
CA THR A 280 -17.65 2.00 8.16
C THR A 280 -19.12 1.75 8.53
N SER A 281 -19.74 0.69 7.99
CA SER A 281 -21.11 0.29 8.34
C SER A 281 -21.14 -0.61 9.58
N ILE A 282 -20.01 -1.21 9.97
CA ILE A 282 -19.87 -2.02 11.16
C ILE A 282 -18.90 -1.26 12.08
N THR A 283 -19.44 -0.67 13.11
CA THR A 283 -18.67 -0.06 14.20
C THR A 283 -18.67 -1.05 15.37
N ILE A 284 -17.55 -1.72 15.61
CA ILE A 284 -17.42 -2.64 16.72
C ILE A 284 -16.78 -1.89 17.87
N PRO A 285 -17.52 -1.64 18.97
CA PRO A 285 -16.93 -1.09 20.18
C PRO A 285 -16.08 -2.16 20.85
N ILE A 286 -14.79 -1.91 20.99
CA ILE A 286 -13.83 -2.75 21.71
C ILE A 286 -13.42 -1.98 22.95
N LYS A 287 -13.47 -2.61 24.12
CA LYS A 287 -12.95 -2.04 25.36
C LYS A 287 -11.70 -2.79 25.77
N ILE A 288 -10.64 -2.04 26.06
CA ILE A 288 -9.35 -2.58 26.52
C ILE A 288 -9.00 -1.96 27.86
N SER A 289 -8.75 -2.81 28.87
CA SER A 289 -8.24 -2.42 30.17
C SER A 289 -6.74 -2.64 30.27
N ILE A 290 -6.04 -1.63 30.77
CA ILE A 290 -4.60 -1.65 31.05
C ILE A 290 -4.41 -1.24 32.51
N LYS A 291 -3.51 -1.91 33.23
CA LYS A 291 -3.11 -1.48 34.59
C LYS A 291 -2.51 -0.08 34.52
N ASN A 292 -2.97 0.83 35.36
CA ASN A 292 -2.50 2.24 35.35
C ASN A 292 -1.00 2.38 35.61
N SER A 293 -0.35 1.39 36.22
CA SER A 293 1.11 1.35 36.40
C SER A 293 1.90 0.99 35.14
N ASN A 294 1.24 0.54 34.04
CA ASN A 294 1.90 0.09 32.82
C ASN A 294 1.86 1.17 31.72
N PHE A 295 2.53 2.30 31.97
CA PHE A 295 2.57 3.44 31.06
C PHE A 295 3.19 3.09 29.69
N ILE A 296 4.19 2.21 29.67
CA ILE A 296 4.88 1.82 28.41
C ILE A 296 3.89 1.11 27.47
N THR A 297 3.07 0.22 28.00
CA THR A 297 2.07 -0.50 27.20
C THR A 297 0.93 0.42 26.78
N SER A 298 0.55 1.38 27.63
CA SER A 298 -0.43 2.42 27.31
C SER A 298 0.02 3.27 26.11
N ASP A 299 1.22 3.83 26.17
CA ASP A 299 1.80 4.58 25.07
C ASP A 299 1.91 3.76 23.79
N LYS A 300 2.31 2.49 23.92
CA LYS A 300 2.42 1.57 22.79
C LYS A 300 1.06 1.29 22.16
N LEU A 301 0.01 1.08 22.98
CA LEU A 301 -1.36 0.92 22.51
C LEU A 301 -1.83 2.18 21.79
N GLU A 302 -1.68 3.36 22.37
CA GLU A 302 -2.11 4.63 21.77
C GLU A 302 -1.40 4.86 20.43
N ASN A 303 -0.11 4.55 20.33
CA ASN A 303 0.61 4.62 19.07
C ASN A 303 0.01 3.68 18.00
N ILE A 304 -0.35 2.46 18.36
CA ILE A 304 -1.01 1.51 17.46
C ILE A 304 -2.39 2.03 17.04
N LEU A 305 -3.17 2.57 17.97
CA LEU A 305 -4.50 3.11 17.69
C LEU A 305 -4.43 4.31 16.74
N ASN A 306 -3.50 5.24 16.98
CA ASN A 306 -3.28 6.41 16.13
C ASN A 306 -2.81 6.05 14.71
N GLN A 307 -2.09 4.93 14.55
CA GLN A 307 -1.55 4.47 13.28
C GLN A 307 -2.52 3.60 12.49
N SER A 308 -3.52 3.02 13.15
CA SER A 308 -4.43 2.10 12.50
C SER A 308 -5.44 2.82 11.60
N ASP A 309 -5.46 2.46 10.33
CA ASP A 309 -6.47 2.94 9.39
C ASP A 309 -7.88 2.40 9.68
N PHE A 310 -7.98 1.36 10.47
CA PHE A 310 -9.24 0.71 10.85
C PHE A 310 -9.81 1.22 12.17
N VAL A 311 -9.05 1.98 12.95
CA VAL A 311 -9.57 2.69 14.13
C VAL A 311 -10.27 3.95 13.63
N TYR A 312 -11.57 4.04 13.91
CA TYR A 312 -12.36 5.23 13.60
C TYR A 312 -12.11 6.33 14.62
N GLU A 313 -12.26 5.97 15.90
CA GLU A 313 -11.98 6.83 17.05
C GLU A 313 -11.63 5.98 18.27
N TYR A 314 -10.97 6.55 19.23
CA TYR A 314 -10.81 5.97 20.56
C TYR A 314 -10.84 7.05 21.64
N GLU A 315 -11.28 6.68 22.82
CA GLU A 315 -11.34 7.56 24.00
C GLU A 315 -10.97 6.76 25.26
N ILE A 316 -10.49 7.47 26.29
CA ILE A 316 -10.37 6.90 27.62
C ILE A 316 -11.74 7.00 28.28
N GLU A 317 -12.46 5.85 28.37
CA GLU A 317 -13.78 5.79 28.99
C GLU A 317 -13.70 5.88 30.53
N LYS A 318 -12.63 5.32 31.09
CA LYS A 318 -12.41 5.31 32.55
C LYS A 318 -10.93 5.33 32.88
N MET A 319 -10.56 6.10 33.88
CA MET A 319 -9.21 6.12 34.45
C MET A 319 -9.30 6.22 35.97
N ASN A 320 -8.66 5.30 36.68
CA ASN A 320 -8.56 5.31 38.13
C ASN A 320 -7.16 4.87 38.60
N SER A 321 -6.96 4.67 39.88
CA SER A 321 -5.66 4.25 40.44
C SER A 321 -5.20 2.85 40.01
N GLU A 322 -6.12 2.00 39.54
CA GLU A 322 -5.85 0.58 39.22
C GLU A 322 -5.72 0.37 37.72
N GLU A 323 -6.62 0.98 36.92
CA GLU A 323 -6.75 0.71 35.49
C GLU A 323 -7.11 1.94 34.66
N ILE A 324 -6.76 1.86 33.35
CA ILE A 324 -7.23 2.73 32.28
C ILE A 324 -8.04 1.89 31.33
N ILE A 325 -9.29 2.27 31.06
CA ILE A 325 -10.16 1.58 30.09
C ILE A 325 -10.27 2.46 28.84
N TYR A 326 -9.78 1.94 27.73
CA TYR A 326 -9.94 2.52 26.40
C TYR A 326 -11.19 1.97 25.74
N LYS A 327 -12.03 2.83 25.19
CA LYS A 327 -13.11 2.49 24.29
C LYS A 327 -12.68 2.84 22.87
N ILE A 328 -12.68 1.85 21.99
CA ILE A 328 -12.14 1.92 20.64
C ILE A 328 -13.27 1.57 19.67
N ILE A 329 -13.53 2.41 18.68
CA ILE A 329 -14.42 2.08 17.56
C ILE A 329 -13.58 1.55 16.40
N TYR A 330 -13.76 0.26 16.11
CA TYR A 330 -12.98 -0.45 15.11
C TYR A 330 -13.81 -0.87 13.89
N ASN A 331 -13.34 -0.55 12.69
CA ASN A 331 -14.06 -0.71 11.43
C ASN A 331 -13.58 -1.93 10.62
N ASN A 332 -13.18 -2.99 11.30
CA ASN A 332 -12.78 -4.25 10.66
C ASN A 332 -13.04 -5.44 11.61
N ASN A 333 -12.67 -6.67 11.18
CA ASN A 333 -12.77 -7.85 12.02
C ASN A 333 -11.90 -7.72 13.29
N PRO A 334 -12.45 -7.98 14.50
CA PRO A 334 -11.71 -7.96 15.75
C PRO A 334 -10.47 -8.85 15.78
N GLU A 335 -10.50 -10.01 15.10
CA GLU A 335 -9.33 -10.89 14.97
C GLU A 335 -8.14 -10.19 14.29
N LYS A 336 -8.41 -9.32 13.32
CA LYS A 336 -7.36 -8.54 12.66
C LYS A 336 -6.73 -7.54 13.63
N PHE A 337 -7.53 -6.97 14.54
CA PHE A 337 -7.03 -6.09 15.58
C PHE A 337 -6.17 -6.85 16.60
N LEU A 338 -6.65 -8.01 17.07
CA LEU A 338 -5.88 -8.88 17.97
C LEU A 338 -4.53 -9.27 17.36
N ASN A 339 -4.51 -9.65 16.08
CA ASN A 339 -3.28 -9.98 15.39
C ASN A 339 -2.32 -8.78 15.30
N THR A 340 -2.85 -7.57 15.06
CA THR A 340 -2.04 -6.34 15.05
C THR A 340 -1.40 -6.09 16.41
N LEU A 341 -2.15 -6.27 17.50
CA LEU A 341 -1.63 -6.10 18.85
C LEU A 341 -0.56 -7.14 19.18
N LYS A 342 -0.81 -8.40 18.82
CA LYS A 342 0.14 -9.50 19.03
C LYS A 342 1.47 -9.31 18.29
N VAL A 343 1.42 -8.87 17.03
CA VAL A 343 2.65 -8.56 16.24
C VAL A 343 3.45 -7.44 16.88
N ASN A 344 2.79 -6.57 17.63
CA ASN A 344 3.42 -5.49 18.40
C ASN A 344 3.67 -5.89 19.86
N ASP A 345 3.81 -7.17 20.20
CA ASP A 345 4.06 -7.70 21.53
C ASP A 345 3.08 -7.22 22.61
N ILE A 346 1.81 -7.00 22.25
CA ILE A 346 0.74 -6.75 23.19
C ILE A 346 -0.15 -7.99 23.21
N ASN A 347 -0.04 -8.75 24.29
CA ASN A 347 -0.88 -9.93 24.53
C ASN A 347 -2.18 -9.51 25.20
N ILE A 348 -3.29 -9.99 24.66
CA ILE A 348 -4.64 -9.64 25.13
C ILE A 348 -5.43 -10.90 25.43
N ASN A 349 -6.05 -10.90 26.60
CA ASN A 349 -7.12 -11.82 26.93
C ASN A 349 -8.46 -11.20 26.50
N SER A 350 -9.05 -11.74 25.45
CA SER A 350 -10.31 -11.27 24.86
C SER A 350 -11.53 -12.11 25.25
N SER A 351 -11.46 -12.88 26.33
CA SER A 351 -12.54 -13.79 26.79
C SER A 351 -13.71 -13.06 27.46
N SER A 352 -13.60 -11.78 27.78
CA SER A 352 -14.61 -10.95 28.42
C SER A 352 -14.98 -9.74 27.56
N ASP A 353 -16.07 -9.04 27.91
CA ASP A 353 -16.50 -7.82 27.21
C ASP A 353 -15.44 -6.69 27.27
N ILE A 354 -14.63 -6.67 28.31
CA ILE A 354 -13.47 -5.81 28.43
C ILE A 354 -12.24 -6.69 28.27
N TRP A 355 -11.48 -6.45 27.22
CA TRP A 355 -10.25 -7.17 26.94
C TRP A 355 -9.13 -6.71 27.88
N ASN A 356 -8.40 -7.62 28.46
CA ASN A 356 -7.34 -7.31 29.41
C ASN A 356 -5.96 -7.53 28.78
N ILE A 357 -5.09 -6.55 28.92
CA ILE A 357 -3.66 -6.71 28.54
C ILE A 357 -2.95 -7.48 29.66
N GLU A 358 -2.29 -8.56 29.27
CA GLU A 358 -1.52 -9.44 30.14
C GLU A 358 -0.11 -8.90 30.44
#